data_d248a955bea05a5b12085e7ba6a89551
#
_entry.id   d248a955bea05a5b12085e7ba6a89551
#
_cell.length_a   1.000
_cell.length_b   1.000
_cell.length_c   1.000
_cell.angle_alpha   90.00
_cell.angle_beta   90.00
_cell.angle_gamma   90.00
#
_symmetry.space_group_name_H-M   'P 1'
#
loop_
_entity.id
_entity.type
_entity.pdbx_description
1 polymer ?
#
loop_
_entity_poly.entity_id
_entity_poly.type
_entity_poly.pdbx_seq_one_letter_code
_entity_poly.pdbx_strand_id
1 'polypeptide(L)'
;MASQDHVVIIGAGIIGATSAYQCLQAGLRVTLVEPEQPGNEQAASYGNAGWLSSHSVLPPATPGAWKHVPKWLADPLGPLAIRWRYFPRALPWLRRYLSAASNYTKIERTAVALRSLLAGAPAIHEEMADEAGVSHLIVRTGLLHVYLSKAHFLEDAKAWEIRRKEGVEWKELDAEALAALEPDLDRRYTFGVLVPETGSCRNPGAYTAALIRYAQSRGAQLIRAHATGFRIEQGKLSAVLTDKGEISCDKAVIAIGARAKALARQAGDEVSLESERGYHAVLSHPEAGPRTPTMFADCKVIVTGMEQGLRVAGQVEIADIDDVPDWRRAEILRQHLVKLYPKLPTDLSTDRIKIWMGRRPSTPDGLPCIGLASGCADIIHAYGHGHVGLVGSARTGRLVAQLAQGAQPEISLAPFSPQRFTHAP
;
A
#
# COMPACT_ATOMS: atom_id res chain seq x y z
N MET A 1 -15.71 24.65 -27.73
CA MET A 1 -14.93 23.55 -27.08
C MET A 1 -15.86 22.94 -26.08
N ALA A 2 -16.08 21.62 -26.09
CA ALA A 2 -16.82 20.95 -25.02
C ALA A 2 -16.10 21.24 -23.69
N SER A 3 -16.85 21.58 -22.64
CA SER A 3 -16.29 21.76 -21.29
C SER A 3 -15.62 20.46 -20.88
N GLN A 4 -14.34 20.48 -20.54
CA GLN A 4 -13.65 19.32 -19.96
C GLN A 4 -14.22 19.09 -18.57
N ASP A 5 -14.62 17.83 -18.27
CA ASP A 5 -15.10 17.46 -16.95
C ASP A 5 -14.03 17.76 -15.89
N HIS A 6 -14.46 18.36 -14.80
CA HIS A 6 -13.60 18.75 -13.70
C HIS A 6 -13.63 17.69 -12.58
N VAL A 7 -12.48 17.08 -12.33
CA VAL A 7 -12.30 16.06 -11.29
C VAL A 7 -11.57 16.67 -10.09
N VAL A 8 -12.17 16.63 -8.92
CA VAL A 8 -11.52 16.97 -7.64
C VAL A 8 -11.05 15.70 -6.96
N ILE A 9 -9.74 15.57 -6.77
CA ILE A 9 -9.11 14.44 -6.11
C ILE A 9 -8.77 14.82 -4.67
N ILE A 10 -9.42 14.18 -3.71
CA ILE A 10 -9.23 14.43 -2.28
C ILE A 10 -8.12 13.51 -1.77
N GLY A 11 -6.96 14.11 -1.43
CA GLY A 11 -5.73 13.44 -1.02
C GLY A 11 -4.67 13.41 -2.12
N ALA A 12 -3.42 13.76 -1.76
CA ALA A 12 -2.26 13.74 -2.65
C ALA A 12 -1.19 12.73 -2.19
N GLY A 13 -1.62 11.61 -1.59
CA GLY A 13 -0.83 10.40 -1.45
C GLY A 13 -0.64 9.72 -2.80
N ILE A 14 0.03 8.55 -2.82
CA ILE A 14 0.35 7.87 -4.11
C ILE A 14 -0.91 7.56 -4.95
N ILE A 15 -2.04 7.21 -4.32
CA ILE A 15 -3.29 6.94 -5.05
C ILE A 15 -3.81 8.21 -5.71
N GLY A 16 -3.84 9.34 -4.98
CA GLY A 16 -4.26 10.62 -5.55
C GLY A 16 -3.31 11.11 -6.64
N ALA A 17 -1.99 10.92 -6.46
CA ALA A 17 -0.98 11.31 -7.43
C ALA A 17 -1.11 10.54 -8.76
N THR A 18 -1.27 9.21 -8.70
CA THR A 18 -1.47 8.39 -9.90
C THR A 18 -2.84 8.63 -10.53
N SER A 19 -3.88 8.90 -9.72
CA SER A 19 -5.20 9.29 -10.25
C SER A 19 -5.14 10.63 -10.99
N ALA A 20 -4.45 11.62 -10.43
CA ALA A 20 -4.26 12.91 -11.09
C ALA A 20 -3.51 12.77 -12.42
N TYR A 21 -2.41 12.00 -12.41
CA TYR A 21 -1.65 11.69 -13.61
C TYR A 21 -2.56 11.09 -14.71
N GLN A 22 -3.30 10.02 -14.37
CA GLN A 22 -4.14 9.31 -15.35
C GLN A 22 -5.36 10.14 -15.82
N CYS A 23 -5.98 10.93 -14.93
CA CYS A 23 -7.06 11.84 -15.31
C CYS A 23 -6.59 12.92 -16.30
N LEU A 24 -5.39 13.47 -16.10
CA LEU A 24 -4.80 14.44 -17.04
C LEU A 24 -4.48 13.80 -18.40
N GLN A 25 -3.93 12.57 -18.40
CA GLN A 25 -3.71 11.81 -19.64
C GLN A 25 -5.02 11.53 -20.39
N ALA A 26 -6.11 11.35 -19.64
CA ALA A 26 -7.47 11.18 -20.18
C ALA A 26 -8.12 12.50 -20.64
N GLY A 27 -7.42 13.64 -20.56
CA GLY A 27 -7.91 14.95 -20.98
C GLY A 27 -8.87 15.63 -19.99
N LEU A 28 -8.94 15.16 -18.74
CA LEU A 28 -9.79 15.76 -17.70
C LEU A 28 -9.08 16.93 -17.00
N ARG A 29 -9.84 17.90 -16.52
CA ARG A 29 -9.33 18.96 -15.66
C ARG A 29 -9.23 18.46 -14.22
N VAL A 30 -8.10 18.67 -13.55
CA VAL A 30 -7.82 18.11 -12.23
C VAL A 30 -7.54 19.19 -11.19
N THR A 31 -8.17 19.06 -10.02
CA THR A 31 -7.81 19.77 -8.80
C THR A 31 -7.54 18.76 -7.69
N LEU A 32 -6.38 18.86 -7.05
CA LEU A 32 -6.04 18.07 -5.86
C LEU A 32 -6.31 18.88 -4.60
N VAL A 33 -6.89 18.25 -3.60
CA VAL A 33 -7.11 18.84 -2.26
C VAL A 33 -6.29 18.06 -1.25
N GLU A 34 -5.27 18.70 -0.68
CA GLU A 34 -4.35 18.08 0.28
C GLU A 34 -3.87 19.13 1.28
N PRO A 35 -4.09 18.94 2.59
CA PRO A 35 -3.67 19.92 3.60
C PRO A 35 -2.15 20.01 3.74
N GLU A 36 -1.46 18.89 3.55
CA GLU A 36 -0.03 18.76 3.82
C GLU A 36 0.80 18.72 2.53
N GLN A 37 2.13 18.78 2.66
CA GLN A 37 3.05 18.68 1.53
C GLN A 37 2.97 17.27 0.92
N PRO A 38 2.64 17.09 -0.39
CA PRO A 38 2.67 15.79 -1.03
C PRO A 38 4.03 15.09 -0.93
N GLY A 39 4.00 13.78 -0.68
CA GLY A 39 5.21 12.98 -0.56
C GLY A 39 5.89 13.03 0.81
N ASN A 40 5.35 13.76 1.80
CA ASN A 40 5.89 13.85 3.16
C ASN A 40 5.35 12.76 4.11
N GLU A 41 5.81 12.80 5.34
CA GLU A 41 5.67 11.77 6.38
C GLU A 41 4.22 11.48 6.82
N GLN A 42 3.27 12.39 6.57
CA GLN A 42 1.85 12.18 6.89
C GLN A 42 1.20 11.08 6.05
N ALA A 43 1.70 10.84 4.84
CA ALA A 43 1.15 9.85 3.93
C ALA A 43 1.75 8.46 4.13
N ALA A 44 0.91 7.41 4.16
CA ALA A 44 1.37 6.03 4.27
C ALA A 44 2.35 5.64 3.14
N SER A 45 2.25 6.27 1.97
CA SER A 45 3.15 6.06 0.84
C SER A 45 4.58 6.49 1.12
N TYR A 46 4.85 7.53 1.92
CA TYR A 46 6.20 7.98 2.28
C TYR A 46 7.05 6.85 2.86
N GLY A 47 6.51 6.13 3.83
CA GLY A 47 7.23 5.10 4.55
C GLY A 47 7.05 3.69 4.00
N ASN A 48 6.50 3.54 2.79
CA ASN A 48 6.41 2.24 2.15
C ASN A 48 7.79 1.60 1.98
N ALA A 49 7.85 0.27 2.04
CA ALA A 49 9.09 -0.50 1.82
C ALA A 49 9.61 -0.40 0.36
N GLY A 50 8.93 0.35 -0.49
CA GLY A 50 9.31 0.57 -1.88
C GLY A 50 8.99 -0.61 -2.81
N TRP A 51 8.30 -1.64 -2.36
CA TRP A 51 8.05 -2.83 -3.14
C TRP A 51 6.97 -2.62 -4.23
N LEU A 52 7.34 -2.88 -5.48
CA LEU A 52 6.43 -2.98 -6.61
C LEU A 52 6.15 -4.47 -6.88
N SER A 53 5.46 -5.07 -5.93
CA SER A 53 5.27 -6.52 -5.82
C SER A 53 4.00 -6.99 -6.53
N SER A 54 4.05 -7.22 -7.84
CA SER A 54 2.95 -7.78 -8.63
C SER A 54 2.49 -9.17 -8.17
N HIS A 55 3.32 -9.86 -7.36
CA HIS A 55 3.04 -11.17 -6.77
C HIS A 55 2.41 -11.12 -5.36
N SER A 56 2.16 -9.93 -4.79
CA SER A 56 1.51 -9.77 -3.48
C SER A 56 0.00 -9.97 -3.56
N VAL A 57 -0.41 -11.12 -4.07
CA VAL A 57 -1.81 -11.46 -4.37
C VAL A 57 -2.55 -12.13 -3.20
N LEU A 58 -1.87 -12.40 -2.09
CA LEU A 58 -2.49 -13.05 -0.94
C LEU A 58 -3.01 -12.01 0.06
N PRO A 59 -4.20 -12.24 0.65
CA PRO A 59 -4.64 -11.44 1.78
C PRO A 59 -3.69 -11.59 2.97
N PRO A 60 -3.66 -10.63 3.90
CA PRO A 60 -2.73 -10.65 5.03
C PRO A 60 -2.99 -11.78 6.03
N ALA A 61 -4.17 -12.40 6.03
CA ALA A 61 -4.51 -13.53 6.86
C ALA A 61 -4.61 -14.83 6.06
N THR A 62 -4.29 -15.95 6.73
CA THR A 62 -4.40 -17.32 6.21
C THR A 62 -5.37 -18.15 7.04
N PRO A 63 -5.87 -19.31 6.55
CA PRO A 63 -6.73 -20.18 7.32
C PRO A 63 -6.09 -20.57 8.66
N GLY A 64 -6.85 -20.46 9.75
CA GLY A 64 -6.36 -20.71 11.11
C GLY A 64 -5.80 -19.47 11.83
N ALA A 65 -5.75 -18.29 11.20
CA ALA A 65 -5.28 -17.05 11.84
C ALA A 65 -5.97 -16.73 13.17
N TRP A 66 -7.21 -17.15 13.37
CA TRP A 66 -7.96 -16.98 14.63
C TRP A 66 -7.24 -17.57 15.85
N LYS A 67 -6.44 -18.63 15.66
CA LYS A 67 -5.66 -19.26 16.74
C LYS A 67 -4.58 -18.33 17.30
N HIS A 68 -4.18 -17.32 16.54
CA HIS A 68 -3.13 -16.38 16.93
C HIS A 68 -3.68 -15.10 17.59
N VAL A 69 -5.00 -14.88 17.57
CA VAL A 69 -5.63 -13.68 18.17
C VAL A 69 -5.26 -13.51 19.65
N PRO A 70 -5.26 -14.55 20.51
CA PRO A 70 -4.83 -14.39 21.89
C PRO A 70 -3.39 -13.90 22.01
N LYS A 71 -2.47 -14.41 21.17
CA LYS A 71 -1.08 -13.95 21.13
C LYS A 71 -0.98 -12.49 20.68
N TRP A 72 -1.75 -12.07 19.69
CA TRP A 72 -1.76 -10.68 19.20
C TRP A 72 -2.23 -9.68 20.25
N LEU A 73 -3.06 -10.12 21.18
CA LEU A 73 -3.52 -9.30 22.30
C LEU A 73 -2.54 -9.31 23.49
N ALA A 74 -1.88 -10.46 23.72
CA ALA A 74 -0.98 -10.65 24.86
C ALA A 74 0.43 -10.11 24.63
N ASP A 75 0.91 -10.10 23.37
CA ASP A 75 2.26 -9.65 23.01
C ASP A 75 2.19 -8.29 22.27
N PRO A 76 2.35 -7.16 22.98
CA PRO A 76 2.28 -5.83 22.39
C PRO A 76 3.45 -5.52 21.45
N LEU A 77 4.51 -6.32 21.45
CA LEU A 77 5.69 -6.14 20.60
C LEU A 77 5.85 -7.24 19.53
N GLY A 78 4.92 -8.17 19.45
CA GLY A 78 4.87 -9.19 18.41
C GLY A 78 4.75 -8.60 17.00
N PRO A 79 5.02 -9.39 15.94
CA PRO A 79 4.94 -8.93 14.54
C PRO A 79 3.57 -8.36 14.16
N LEU A 80 2.50 -8.88 14.76
CA LEU A 80 1.16 -8.32 14.72
C LEU A 80 0.64 -8.20 16.14
N ALA A 81 0.13 -7.02 16.52
CA ALA A 81 -0.50 -6.79 17.81
C ALA A 81 -1.76 -5.93 17.66
N ILE A 82 -2.69 -6.11 18.59
CA ILE A 82 -3.90 -5.30 18.70
C ILE A 82 -3.87 -4.63 20.07
N ARG A 83 -3.97 -3.31 20.12
CA ARG A 83 -4.07 -2.61 21.40
C ARG A 83 -5.35 -3.04 22.11
N TRP A 84 -5.24 -3.56 23.31
CA TRP A 84 -6.36 -4.14 24.03
C TRP A 84 -7.50 -3.13 24.27
N ARG A 85 -7.18 -1.84 24.49
CA ARG A 85 -8.17 -0.77 24.64
C ARG A 85 -8.94 -0.49 23.35
N TYR A 86 -8.34 -0.76 22.19
CA TYR A 86 -8.95 -0.57 20.88
C TYR A 86 -9.70 -1.83 20.40
N PHE A 87 -9.44 -2.99 21.00
CA PHE A 87 -10.00 -4.27 20.59
C PHE A 87 -11.53 -4.26 20.41
N PRO A 88 -12.36 -3.67 21.33
CA PRO A 88 -13.80 -3.64 21.13
C PRO A 88 -14.22 -2.91 19.84
N ARG A 89 -13.52 -1.83 19.48
CA ARG A 89 -13.77 -1.07 18.24
C ARG A 89 -13.29 -1.81 17.00
N ALA A 90 -12.19 -2.55 17.09
CA ALA A 90 -11.63 -3.36 16.00
C ALA A 90 -12.40 -4.68 15.78
N LEU A 91 -13.23 -5.13 16.72
CA LEU A 91 -13.90 -6.44 16.70
C LEU A 91 -14.77 -6.68 15.45
N PRO A 92 -15.58 -5.72 14.96
CA PRO A 92 -16.35 -5.92 13.73
C PRO A 92 -15.45 -6.13 12.51
N TRP A 93 -14.37 -5.37 12.39
CA TRP A 93 -13.37 -5.52 11.34
C TRP A 93 -12.63 -6.84 11.47
N LEU A 94 -12.20 -7.22 12.68
CA LEU A 94 -11.48 -8.47 12.95
C LEU A 94 -12.33 -9.70 12.61
N ARG A 95 -13.63 -9.69 12.92
CA ARG A 95 -14.56 -10.77 12.52
C ARG A 95 -14.58 -10.95 11.00
N ARG A 96 -14.69 -9.86 10.25
CA ARG A 96 -14.64 -9.89 8.78
C ARG A 96 -13.28 -10.35 8.26
N TYR A 97 -12.19 -9.88 8.87
CA TYR A 97 -10.83 -10.29 8.55
C TYR A 97 -10.62 -11.81 8.71
N LEU A 98 -11.06 -12.39 9.82
CA LEU A 98 -11.00 -13.83 10.05
C LEU A 98 -11.95 -14.60 9.11
N SER A 99 -13.11 -14.05 8.80
CA SER A 99 -14.05 -14.63 7.82
C SER A 99 -13.48 -14.64 6.40
N ALA A 100 -12.82 -13.57 5.97
CA ALA A 100 -12.18 -13.50 4.66
C ALA A 100 -11.08 -14.55 4.49
N ALA A 101 -10.37 -14.87 5.57
CA ALA A 101 -9.31 -15.88 5.62
C ALA A 101 -9.78 -17.28 6.05
N SER A 102 -11.09 -17.54 6.11
CA SER A 102 -11.61 -18.78 6.71
C SER A 102 -11.30 -20.04 5.91
N ASN A 103 -11.11 -19.93 4.60
CA ASN A 103 -10.76 -21.06 3.72
C ASN A 103 -10.00 -20.60 2.47
N TYR A 104 -9.33 -21.56 1.82
CA TYR A 104 -8.51 -21.28 0.64
C TYR A 104 -9.30 -20.82 -0.58
N THR A 105 -10.56 -21.20 -0.74
CA THR A 105 -11.40 -20.72 -1.85
C THR A 105 -11.60 -19.21 -1.81
N LYS A 106 -11.80 -18.65 -0.61
CA LYS A 106 -11.90 -17.18 -0.45
C LYS A 106 -10.57 -16.50 -0.75
N ILE A 107 -9.45 -17.09 -0.28
CA ILE A 107 -8.10 -16.58 -0.55
C ILE A 107 -7.81 -16.60 -2.05
N GLU A 108 -8.13 -17.69 -2.76
CA GLU A 108 -7.94 -17.79 -4.20
C GLU A 108 -8.77 -16.75 -4.96
N ARG A 109 -10.02 -16.48 -4.55
CA ARG A 109 -10.83 -15.39 -5.14
C ARG A 109 -10.19 -14.01 -4.93
N THR A 110 -9.68 -13.75 -3.72
CA THR A 110 -8.93 -12.52 -3.43
C THR A 110 -7.66 -12.45 -4.27
N ALA A 111 -6.96 -13.58 -4.46
CA ALA A 111 -5.74 -13.63 -5.26
C ALA A 111 -6.00 -13.28 -6.74
N VAL A 112 -7.06 -13.82 -7.34
CA VAL A 112 -7.49 -13.46 -8.71
C VAL A 112 -7.74 -11.95 -8.82
N ALA A 113 -8.49 -11.39 -7.87
CA ALA A 113 -8.81 -9.96 -7.87
C ALA A 113 -7.53 -9.10 -7.71
N LEU A 114 -6.67 -9.43 -6.74
CA LEU A 114 -5.41 -8.70 -6.55
C LEU A 114 -4.50 -8.85 -7.77
N ARG A 115 -4.40 -10.04 -8.37
CA ARG A 115 -3.58 -10.21 -9.57
C ARG A 115 -4.07 -9.32 -10.71
N SER A 116 -5.38 -9.20 -10.93
CA SER A 116 -5.92 -8.30 -11.95
C SER A 116 -5.53 -6.84 -11.72
N LEU A 117 -5.40 -6.41 -10.45
CA LEU A 117 -4.98 -5.06 -10.10
C LEU A 117 -3.46 -4.86 -10.20
N LEU A 118 -2.66 -5.88 -9.86
CA LEU A 118 -1.21 -5.74 -9.63
C LEU A 118 -0.34 -6.20 -10.82
N ALA A 119 -0.87 -7.05 -11.71
CA ALA A 119 -0.11 -7.54 -12.85
C ALA A 119 0.32 -6.39 -13.77
N GLY A 120 1.61 -6.38 -14.16
CA GLY A 120 2.18 -5.36 -15.02
C GLY A 120 2.39 -3.98 -14.35
N ALA A 121 1.97 -3.80 -13.10
CA ALA A 121 2.11 -2.53 -12.40
C ALA A 121 3.54 -1.96 -12.36
N PRO A 122 4.61 -2.76 -12.19
CA PRO A 122 5.97 -2.21 -12.23
C PRO A 122 6.31 -1.48 -13.53
N ALA A 123 5.85 -1.98 -14.69
CA ALA A 123 6.08 -1.32 -15.98
C ALA A 123 5.32 0.01 -16.08
N ILE A 124 4.08 0.06 -15.59
CA ILE A 124 3.30 1.31 -15.55
C ILE A 124 3.99 2.34 -14.65
N HIS A 125 4.59 1.90 -13.53
CA HIS A 125 5.36 2.80 -12.66
C HIS A 125 6.63 3.32 -13.33
N GLU A 126 7.33 2.50 -14.14
CA GLU A 126 8.47 2.95 -14.94
C GLU A 126 8.07 4.07 -15.91
N GLU A 127 6.99 3.86 -16.65
CA GLU A 127 6.42 4.81 -17.61
C GLU A 127 6.08 6.15 -16.93
N MET A 128 5.35 6.10 -15.82
CA MET A 128 4.99 7.30 -15.04
C MET A 128 6.21 8.00 -14.43
N ALA A 129 7.23 7.24 -13.99
CA ALA A 129 8.44 7.80 -13.43
C ALA A 129 9.30 8.48 -14.49
N ASP A 130 9.34 7.92 -15.70
CA ASP A 130 10.05 8.50 -16.85
C ASP A 130 9.43 9.84 -17.25
N GLU A 131 8.11 9.90 -17.45
CA GLU A 131 7.42 11.14 -17.77
C GLU A 131 7.53 12.19 -16.65
N ALA A 132 7.60 11.76 -15.37
CA ALA A 132 7.80 12.68 -14.26
C ALA A 132 9.28 13.07 -14.03
N GLY A 133 10.22 12.59 -14.86
CA GLY A 133 11.66 12.90 -14.80
C GLY A 133 12.38 12.27 -13.59
N VAL A 134 11.89 11.13 -13.10
CA VAL A 134 12.43 10.42 -11.92
C VAL A 134 12.60 8.91 -12.14
N SER A 135 12.93 8.50 -13.38
CA SER A 135 13.12 7.08 -13.76
C SER A 135 14.08 6.33 -12.86
N HIS A 136 15.12 7.03 -12.33
CA HIS A 136 16.11 6.47 -11.40
C HIS A 136 15.52 5.96 -10.08
N LEU A 137 14.31 6.37 -9.74
CA LEU A 137 13.61 5.91 -8.52
C LEU A 137 13.00 4.53 -8.68
N ILE A 138 12.72 4.06 -9.90
CA ILE A 138 12.13 2.75 -10.18
C ILE A 138 13.22 1.79 -10.64
N VAL A 139 13.37 0.67 -9.94
CA VAL A 139 14.42 -0.31 -10.21
C VAL A 139 13.82 -1.70 -10.37
N ARG A 140 14.24 -2.42 -11.43
CA ARG A 140 13.71 -3.75 -11.82
C ARG A 140 14.72 -4.86 -11.52
N THR A 141 15.14 -4.98 -10.26
CA THR A 141 16.04 -6.05 -9.79
C THR A 141 15.30 -7.33 -9.39
N GLY A 142 13.98 -7.35 -9.47
CA GLY A 142 13.16 -8.37 -8.85
C GLY A 142 12.98 -8.12 -7.35
N LEU A 143 12.27 -9.03 -6.69
CA LEU A 143 12.10 -9.07 -5.24
C LEU A 143 12.45 -10.46 -4.72
N LEU A 144 13.20 -10.51 -3.63
CA LEU A 144 13.73 -11.74 -3.04
C LEU A 144 12.98 -12.08 -1.74
N HIS A 145 12.57 -13.34 -1.60
CA HIS A 145 12.11 -13.92 -0.35
C HIS A 145 13.16 -14.91 0.15
N VAL A 146 13.60 -14.79 1.40
CA VAL A 146 14.61 -15.67 1.96
C VAL A 146 14.06 -16.50 3.10
N TYR A 147 14.51 -17.74 3.16
CA TYR A 147 14.09 -18.77 4.12
C TYR A 147 15.32 -19.40 4.80
N LEU A 148 15.19 -19.81 6.04
CA LEU A 148 16.26 -20.49 6.76
C LEU A 148 16.66 -21.81 6.08
N SER A 149 15.71 -22.48 5.40
CA SER A 149 15.95 -23.71 4.66
C SER A 149 14.86 -23.96 3.63
N LYS A 150 15.08 -24.90 2.71
CA LYS A 150 14.04 -25.40 1.81
C LYS A 150 12.84 -26.00 2.55
N ALA A 151 13.05 -26.65 3.70
CA ALA A 151 11.96 -27.17 4.54
C ALA A 151 11.06 -26.01 5.05
N HIS A 152 11.66 -24.90 5.50
CA HIS A 152 10.91 -23.71 5.93
C HIS A 152 10.14 -23.07 4.75
N PHE A 153 10.70 -23.07 3.53
CA PHE A 153 9.97 -22.62 2.33
C PHE A 153 8.73 -23.49 2.05
N LEU A 154 8.84 -24.81 2.25
CA LEU A 154 7.72 -25.73 2.02
C LEU A 154 6.55 -25.52 3.00
N GLU A 155 6.75 -24.89 4.14
CA GLU A 155 5.66 -24.46 5.04
C GLU A 155 4.76 -23.42 4.37
N ASP A 156 5.32 -22.60 3.46
CA ASP A 156 4.59 -21.61 2.65
C ASP A 156 4.16 -22.16 1.27
N ALA A 157 4.34 -23.47 0.99
CA ALA A 157 4.13 -24.06 -0.35
C ALA A 157 2.73 -23.77 -0.91
N LYS A 158 1.68 -23.80 -0.08
CA LYS A 158 0.31 -23.48 -0.52
C LYS A 158 0.18 -22.03 -0.98
N ALA A 159 0.85 -21.11 -0.31
CA ALA A 159 0.87 -19.69 -0.68
C ALA A 159 1.58 -19.48 -2.04
N TRP A 160 2.66 -20.21 -2.29
CA TRP A 160 3.37 -20.17 -3.57
C TRP A 160 2.61 -20.89 -4.68
N GLU A 161 1.89 -21.99 -4.38
CA GLU A 161 0.98 -22.64 -5.34
C GLU A 161 -0.10 -21.68 -5.85
N ILE A 162 -0.74 -20.90 -4.94
CA ILE A 162 -1.73 -19.90 -5.32
C ILE A 162 -1.10 -18.85 -6.24
N ARG A 163 0.09 -18.33 -5.93
CA ARG A 163 0.81 -17.39 -6.80
C ARG A 163 1.08 -17.98 -8.19
N ARG A 164 1.46 -19.26 -8.26
CA ARG A 164 1.69 -19.96 -9.54
C ARG A 164 0.41 -20.06 -10.36
N LYS A 165 -0.73 -20.36 -9.75
CA LYS A 165 -2.03 -20.38 -10.42
C LYS A 165 -2.38 -19.02 -11.03
N GLU A 166 -1.94 -17.92 -10.40
CA GLU A 166 -2.12 -16.55 -10.88
C GLU A 166 -1.02 -16.11 -11.86
N GLY A 167 -0.23 -17.03 -12.38
CA GLY A 167 0.80 -16.76 -13.39
C GLY A 167 2.05 -16.06 -12.85
N VAL A 168 2.32 -16.15 -11.55
CA VAL A 168 3.57 -15.66 -10.97
C VAL A 168 4.67 -16.70 -11.18
N GLU A 169 5.75 -16.26 -11.82
CA GLU A 169 6.96 -17.06 -12.01
C GLU A 169 8.05 -16.63 -11.03
N TRP A 170 8.87 -17.59 -10.59
CA TRP A 170 10.00 -17.32 -9.71
C TRP A 170 11.17 -18.27 -9.98
N LYS A 171 12.33 -17.89 -9.46
CA LYS A 171 13.54 -18.71 -9.45
C LYS A 171 13.83 -19.13 -8.01
N GLU A 172 14.00 -20.43 -7.79
CA GLU A 172 14.52 -20.95 -6.52
C GLU A 172 16.05 -20.83 -6.52
N LEU A 173 16.60 -20.37 -5.41
CA LEU A 173 18.02 -20.20 -5.18
C LEU A 173 18.43 -21.09 -4.01
N ASP A 174 19.40 -21.94 -4.22
CA ASP A 174 20.07 -22.68 -3.15
C ASP A 174 21.02 -21.77 -2.36
N ALA A 175 21.72 -22.33 -1.38
CA ALA A 175 22.60 -21.56 -0.50
C ALA A 175 23.76 -20.88 -1.25
N GLU A 176 24.31 -21.52 -2.28
CA GLU A 176 25.41 -20.97 -3.07
C GLU A 176 24.94 -19.82 -3.98
N ALA A 177 23.86 -20.02 -4.73
CA ALA A 177 23.27 -19.01 -5.59
C ALA A 177 22.76 -17.80 -4.76
N LEU A 178 22.16 -18.05 -3.60
CA LEU A 178 21.71 -16.99 -2.69
C LEU A 178 22.90 -16.19 -2.15
N ALA A 179 23.97 -16.87 -1.77
CA ALA A 179 25.19 -16.24 -1.27
C ALA A 179 25.93 -15.41 -2.34
N ALA A 180 25.87 -15.83 -3.58
CA ALA A 180 26.43 -15.09 -4.72
C ALA A 180 25.58 -13.83 -5.04
N LEU A 181 24.27 -13.96 -4.99
CA LEU A 181 23.34 -12.84 -5.21
C LEU A 181 23.44 -11.81 -4.09
N GLU A 182 23.42 -12.25 -2.82
CA GLU A 182 23.35 -11.41 -1.61
C GLU A 182 24.55 -11.71 -0.68
N PRO A 183 25.75 -11.18 -1.00
CA PRO A 183 26.99 -11.53 -0.28
C PRO A 183 27.05 -10.98 1.16
N ASP A 184 26.22 -10.01 1.51
CA ASP A 184 26.15 -9.43 2.85
C ASP A 184 25.07 -10.05 3.75
N LEU A 185 24.22 -10.90 3.17
CA LEU A 185 23.14 -11.60 3.88
C LEU A 185 23.72 -12.60 4.90
N ASP A 186 23.09 -12.72 6.06
CA ASP A 186 23.41 -13.73 7.06
C ASP A 186 23.32 -15.14 6.47
N ARG A 187 24.39 -15.94 6.62
CA ARG A 187 24.53 -17.29 6.07
C ARG A 187 23.58 -18.34 6.65
N ARG A 188 22.82 -18.02 7.70
CA ARG A 188 21.73 -18.86 8.20
C ARG A 188 20.58 -19.02 7.20
N TYR A 189 20.42 -18.10 6.25
CA TYR A 189 19.46 -18.21 5.15
C TYR A 189 20.09 -19.05 4.03
N THR A 190 19.53 -20.23 3.80
CA THR A 190 20.08 -21.20 2.84
C THR A 190 19.17 -21.48 1.65
N PHE A 191 18.03 -20.77 1.57
CA PHE A 191 17.09 -20.89 0.45
C PHE A 191 16.47 -19.54 0.11
N GLY A 192 16.37 -19.25 -1.19
CA GLY A 192 15.80 -18.00 -1.69
C GLY A 192 14.77 -18.24 -2.81
N VAL A 193 13.84 -17.31 -2.94
CA VAL A 193 12.85 -17.25 -4.04
C VAL A 193 12.88 -15.86 -4.64
N LEU A 194 13.40 -15.75 -5.85
CA LEU A 194 13.48 -14.49 -6.59
C LEU A 194 12.30 -14.39 -7.58
N VAL A 195 11.53 -13.31 -7.49
CA VAL A 195 10.42 -13.01 -8.43
C VAL A 195 10.86 -11.91 -9.38
N PRO A 196 11.25 -12.23 -10.64
CA PRO A 196 11.90 -11.29 -11.55
C PRO A 196 10.96 -10.24 -12.16
N GLU A 197 9.67 -10.52 -12.30
CA GLU A 197 8.68 -9.58 -12.88
C GLU A 197 8.45 -8.32 -12.05
N THR A 198 8.99 -8.26 -10.85
CA THR A 198 8.79 -7.24 -9.85
C THR A 198 9.87 -6.17 -9.85
N GLY A 199 9.74 -5.18 -9.00
CA GLY A 199 10.72 -4.11 -8.86
C GLY A 199 10.56 -3.35 -7.54
N SER A 200 11.24 -2.23 -7.44
CA SER A 200 11.16 -1.37 -6.26
C SER A 200 11.22 0.10 -6.61
N CYS A 201 10.62 0.93 -5.73
CA CYS A 201 10.75 2.37 -5.74
C CYS A 201 11.71 2.78 -4.62
N ARG A 202 12.86 3.37 -4.98
CA ARG A 202 13.93 3.73 -4.03
C ARG A 202 13.58 4.91 -3.13
N ASN A 203 12.55 5.70 -3.50
CA ASN A 203 12.05 6.81 -2.67
C ASN A 203 10.57 7.07 -2.97
N PRO A 204 9.64 6.36 -2.31
CA PRO A 204 8.20 6.50 -2.57
C PRO A 204 7.66 7.91 -2.29
N GLY A 205 8.25 8.64 -1.31
CA GLY A 205 7.88 10.03 -1.02
C GLY A 205 8.26 10.97 -2.18
N ALA A 206 9.51 10.93 -2.62
CA ALA A 206 9.99 11.73 -3.75
C ALA A 206 9.25 11.39 -5.05
N TYR A 207 8.96 10.11 -5.29
CA TYR A 207 8.17 9.65 -6.43
C TYR A 207 6.75 10.23 -6.40
N THR A 208 6.05 10.13 -5.27
CA THR A 208 4.71 10.74 -5.09
C THR A 208 4.75 12.26 -5.36
N ALA A 209 5.73 12.95 -4.78
CA ALA A 209 5.90 14.40 -5.00
C ALA A 209 6.23 14.74 -6.46
N ALA A 210 7.01 13.92 -7.15
CA ALA A 210 7.32 14.10 -8.57
C ALA A 210 6.08 13.97 -9.46
N LEU A 211 5.23 12.96 -9.21
CA LEU A 211 3.96 12.79 -9.92
C LEU A 211 3.02 14.00 -9.72
N ILE A 212 2.97 14.56 -8.50
CA ILE A 212 2.16 15.76 -8.23
C ILE A 212 2.74 16.97 -8.96
N ARG A 213 4.07 17.18 -8.95
CA ARG A 213 4.69 18.27 -9.74
C ARG A 213 4.45 18.11 -11.23
N TYR A 214 4.56 16.89 -11.75
CA TYR A 214 4.21 16.59 -13.14
C TYR A 214 2.74 16.94 -13.43
N ALA A 215 1.80 16.54 -12.57
CA ALA A 215 0.40 16.88 -12.72
C ALA A 215 0.19 18.41 -12.74
N GLN A 216 0.87 19.15 -11.85
CA GLN A 216 0.80 20.63 -11.84
C GLN A 216 1.38 21.26 -13.11
N SER A 217 2.49 20.74 -13.65
CA SER A 217 3.06 21.21 -14.92
C SER A 217 2.14 20.96 -16.12
N ARG A 218 1.20 19.99 -15.98
CA ARG A 218 0.16 19.67 -16.97
C ARG A 218 -1.17 20.38 -16.70
N GLY A 219 -1.18 21.35 -15.76
CA GLY A 219 -2.33 22.22 -15.49
C GLY A 219 -3.19 21.80 -14.29
N ALA A 220 -2.85 20.75 -13.54
CA ALA A 220 -3.55 20.44 -12.31
C ALA A 220 -3.34 21.52 -11.24
N GLN A 221 -4.39 21.84 -10.49
CA GLN A 221 -4.31 22.71 -9.34
C GLN A 221 -4.10 21.89 -8.06
N LEU A 222 -3.32 22.42 -7.11
CA LEU A 222 -3.16 21.84 -5.77
C LEU A 222 -3.64 22.86 -4.73
N ILE A 223 -4.73 22.55 -4.05
CA ILE A 223 -5.34 23.39 -3.02
C ILE A 223 -4.98 22.84 -1.64
N ARG A 224 -4.38 23.69 -0.79
CA ARG A 224 -4.01 23.38 0.59
C ARG A 224 -5.21 23.55 1.50
N ALA A 225 -6.03 22.48 1.62
CA ALA A 225 -7.25 22.49 2.41
C ALA A 225 -7.60 21.07 2.89
N HIS A 226 -8.44 20.99 3.92
CA HIS A 226 -9.08 19.77 4.36
C HIS A 226 -10.44 19.64 3.69
N ALA A 227 -10.69 18.54 2.96
CA ALA A 227 -12.03 18.23 2.47
C ALA A 227 -12.92 17.80 3.64
N THR A 228 -14.09 18.41 3.76
CA THR A 228 -15.05 18.19 4.85
C THR A 228 -16.31 17.46 4.38
N GLY A 229 -16.60 17.45 3.07
CA GLY A 229 -17.81 16.81 2.55
C GLY A 229 -18.08 17.11 1.09
N PHE A 230 -19.33 16.88 0.71
CA PHE A 230 -19.82 17.04 -0.65
C PHE A 230 -21.11 17.86 -0.64
N ARG A 231 -21.29 18.67 -1.69
CA ARG A 231 -22.59 19.22 -2.04
C ARG A 231 -23.18 18.34 -3.14
N ILE A 232 -24.28 17.66 -2.82
CA ILE A 232 -25.01 16.80 -3.74
C ILE A 232 -26.41 17.40 -3.91
N GLU A 233 -26.79 17.72 -5.14
CA GLU A 233 -28.07 18.33 -5.51
C GLU A 233 -28.78 17.42 -6.50
N GLN A 234 -29.97 16.97 -6.17
CA GLN A 234 -30.77 16.06 -7.02
C GLN A 234 -30.00 14.78 -7.46
N GLY A 235 -29.15 14.23 -6.57
CA GLY A 235 -28.34 13.03 -6.84
C GLY A 235 -27.07 13.25 -7.65
N LYS A 236 -26.75 14.51 -8.00
CA LYS A 236 -25.52 14.90 -8.71
C LYS A 236 -24.57 15.68 -7.82
N LEU A 237 -23.29 15.46 -7.97
CA LEU A 237 -22.26 16.24 -7.31
C LEU A 237 -22.21 17.64 -7.94
N SER A 238 -22.19 18.68 -7.10
CA SER A 238 -21.97 20.06 -7.56
C SER A 238 -20.68 20.66 -7.01
N ALA A 239 -20.22 20.23 -5.83
CA ALA A 239 -18.96 20.71 -5.25
C ALA A 239 -18.37 19.74 -4.19
N VAL A 240 -17.05 19.82 -4.01
CA VAL A 240 -16.36 19.32 -2.82
C VAL A 240 -16.26 20.46 -1.80
N LEU A 241 -16.69 20.19 -0.57
CA LEU A 241 -16.62 21.14 0.56
C LEU A 241 -15.26 21.04 1.24
N THR A 242 -14.66 22.19 1.54
CA THR A 242 -13.40 22.25 2.27
C THR A 242 -13.46 23.26 3.44
N ASP A 243 -12.50 23.21 4.34
CA ASP A 243 -12.32 24.22 5.40
C ASP A 243 -11.97 25.62 4.88
N LYS A 244 -11.70 25.77 3.57
CA LYS A 244 -11.37 27.05 2.91
C LYS A 244 -12.39 27.48 1.85
N GLY A 245 -13.55 26.82 1.80
CA GLY A 245 -14.61 27.08 0.83
C GLY A 245 -14.91 25.87 -0.05
N GLU A 246 -15.67 26.10 -1.08
CA GLU A 246 -16.19 25.07 -1.97
C GLU A 246 -15.43 25.05 -3.28
N ILE A 247 -15.29 23.85 -3.86
CA ILE A 247 -14.67 23.64 -5.15
C ILE A 247 -15.70 22.98 -6.06
N SER A 248 -16.28 23.74 -6.98
CA SER A 248 -17.23 23.22 -7.97
C SER A 248 -16.55 22.19 -8.86
N CYS A 249 -17.21 21.05 -9.09
CA CYS A 249 -16.68 19.96 -9.89
C CYS A 249 -17.78 19.03 -10.41
N ASP A 250 -17.46 18.28 -11.45
CA ASP A 250 -18.33 17.25 -12.03
C ASP A 250 -18.14 15.89 -11.38
N LYS A 251 -16.90 15.60 -10.92
CA LYS A 251 -16.54 14.34 -10.26
C LYS A 251 -15.64 14.59 -9.06
N ALA A 252 -15.75 13.73 -8.06
CA ALA A 252 -14.85 13.71 -6.90
C ALA A 252 -14.25 12.33 -6.68
N VAL A 253 -12.98 12.27 -6.26
CA VAL A 253 -12.27 11.04 -5.94
C VAL A 253 -11.85 11.06 -4.47
N ILE A 254 -12.26 10.08 -3.69
CA ILE A 254 -11.83 9.90 -2.30
C ILE A 254 -10.54 9.08 -2.30
N ALA A 255 -9.38 9.72 -2.07
CA ALA A 255 -8.04 9.09 -2.07
C ALA A 255 -7.24 9.36 -0.78
N ILE A 256 -7.93 9.60 0.36
CA ILE A 256 -7.33 10.01 1.64
C ILE A 256 -6.94 8.83 2.57
N GLY A 257 -6.76 7.65 2.02
CA GLY A 257 -6.22 6.50 2.74
C GLY A 257 -7.06 6.11 3.96
N ALA A 258 -6.42 5.97 5.14
CA ALA A 258 -7.08 5.46 6.34
C ALA A 258 -8.16 6.41 6.92
N ARG A 259 -8.21 7.66 6.51
CA ARG A 259 -9.22 8.64 6.95
C ARG A 259 -10.48 8.66 6.08
N ALA A 260 -10.61 7.77 5.09
CA ALA A 260 -11.69 7.80 4.11
C ALA A 260 -13.10 7.52 4.67
N LYS A 261 -13.24 6.87 5.83
CA LYS A 261 -14.54 6.44 6.39
C LYS A 261 -15.61 7.56 6.43
N ALA A 262 -15.24 8.76 6.87
CA ALA A 262 -16.19 9.85 7.04
C ALA A 262 -16.76 10.34 5.70
N LEU A 263 -15.88 10.53 4.70
CA LEU A 263 -16.31 10.93 3.35
C LEU A 263 -17.04 9.79 2.61
N ALA A 264 -16.64 8.54 2.83
CA ALA A 264 -17.34 7.38 2.27
C ALA A 264 -18.79 7.30 2.75
N ARG A 265 -19.01 7.52 4.06
CA ARG A 265 -20.37 7.57 4.64
C ARG A 265 -21.21 8.69 4.05
N GLN A 266 -20.64 9.88 3.87
CA GLN A 266 -21.32 11.00 3.22
C GLN A 266 -21.67 10.70 1.75
N ALA A 267 -20.85 9.87 1.08
CA ALA A 267 -21.09 9.40 -0.27
C ALA A 267 -22.06 8.21 -0.34
N GLY A 268 -22.61 7.75 0.80
CA GLY A 268 -23.61 6.70 0.89
C GLY A 268 -23.09 5.31 1.22
N ASP A 269 -21.78 5.13 1.47
CA ASP A 269 -21.18 3.81 1.68
C ASP A 269 -20.56 3.64 3.07
N GLU A 270 -21.01 2.63 3.80
CA GLU A 270 -20.38 2.18 5.05
C GLU A 270 -19.27 1.19 4.72
N VAL A 271 -18.01 1.60 4.96
CA VAL A 271 -16.84 0.79 4.63
C VAL A 271 -16.14 0.23 5.87
N SER A 272 -15.73 -1.03 5.77
CA SER A 272 -14.93 -1.68 6.81
C SER A 272 -13.44 -1.39 6.56
N LEU A 273 -12.95 -0.33 7.19
CA LEU A 273 -11.58 0.16 6.99
C LEU A 273 -10.92 0.38 8.36
N GLU A 274 -9.71 -0.13 8.56
CA GLU A 274 -8.94 0.09 9.79
C GLU A 274 -7.56 0.68 9.49
N SER A 275 -7.05 1.42 10.48
CA SER A 275 -5.67 1.92 10.47
C SER A 275 -4.73 0.81 10.95
N GLU A 276 -4.10 0.13 10.00
CA GLU A 276 -3.04 -0.82 10.29
C GLU A 276 -1.70 -0.09 10.32
N ARG A 277 -1.16 0.12 11.51
CA ARG A 277 0.10 0.84 11.69
C ARG A 277 1.28 -0.05 11.31
N GLY A 278 2.16 0.49 10.50
CA GLY A 278 3.43 -0.11 10.15
C GLY A 278 4.59 0.78 10.55
N TYR A 279 5.70 0.19 10.89
CA TYR A 279 6.90 0.90 11.32
C TYR A 279 8.05 0.64 10.36
N HIS A 280 8.97 1.60 10.28
CA HIS A 280 10.27 1.37 9.67
C HIS A 280 11.39 2.08 10.44
N ALA A 281 12.62 1.58 10.24
CA ALA A 281 13.84 2.29 10.55
C ALA A 281 14.68 2.42 9.27
N VAL A 282 15.34 3.55 9.09
CA VAL A 282 16.27 3.82 7.98
C VAL A 282 17.62 4.08 8.55
N LEU A 283 18.61 3.26 8.19
CA LEU A 283 20.03 3.47 8.50
C LEU A 283 20.64 4.29 7.36
N SER A 284 21.12 5.51 7.66
CA SER A 284 21.88 6.33 6.71
C SER A 284 23.30 5.78 6.52
N HIS A 285 23.81 5.89 5.29
CA HIS A 285 25.18 5.47 4.93
C HIS A 285 25.53 4.05 5.41
N PRO A 286 24.76 3.01 4.98
CA PRO A 286 25.01 1.64 5.40
C PRO A 286 26.30 1.10 4.77
N GLU A 287 27.06 0.34 5.54
CA GLU A 287 28.29 -0.35 5.09
C GLU A 287 27.96 -1.68 4.39
N ALA A 288 26.77 -2.21 4.61
CA ALA A 288 26.29 -3.47 4.03
C ALA A 288 24.76 -3.43 3.86
N GLY A 289 24.22 -4.31 3.01
CA GLY A 289 22.78 -4.41 2.80
C GLY A 289 22.43 -5.24 1.56
N PRO A 290 21.13 -5.38 1.25
CA PRO A 290 20.68 -6.15 0.12
C PRO A 290 21.00 -5.45 -1.21
N ARG A 291 21.39 -6.25 -2.19
CA ARG A 291 21.44 -5.85 -3.61
C ARG A 291 20.03 -5.90 -4.23
N THR A 292 19.21 -6.84 -3.74
CA THR A 292 17.82 -7.03 -4.13
C THR A 292 16.92 -6.80 -2.92
N PRO A 293 15.83 -6.02 -3.01
CA PRO A 293 14.90 -5.85 -1.89
C PRO A 293 14.41 -7.21 -1.38
N THR A 294 14.61 -7.45 -0.09
CA THR A 294 14.51 -8.80 0.51
C THR A 294 13.45 -8.87 1.61
N MET A 295 12.56 -9.88 1.51
CA MET A 295 11.63 -10.30 2.56
C MET A 295 12.21 -11.47 3.34
N PHE A 296 12.24 -11.36 4.65
CA PHE A 296 12.66 -12.40 5.57
C PHE A 296 11.44 -13.14 6.12
N ALA A 297 11.30 -14.42 5.71
CA ALA A 297 10.09 -15.19 5.99
C ALA A 297 9.89 -15.52 7.47
N ASP A 298 10.98 -15.69 8.24
CA ASP A 298 10.97 -16.03 9.66
C ASP A 298 10.52 -14.87 10.56
N CYS A 299 11.00 -13.66 10.30
CA CYS A 299 10.71 -12.48 11.13
C CYS A 299 9.72 -11.49 10.49
N LYS A 300 9.25 -11.77 9.27
CA LYS A 300 8.25 -10.97 8.54
C LYS A 300 8.64 -9.50 8.38
N VAL A 301 9.92 -9.23 8.11
CA VAL A 301 10.44 -7.89 7.81
C VAL A 301 10.93 -7.82 6.37
N ILE A 302 10.90 -6.61 5.82
CA ILE A 302 11.43 -6.28 4.50
C ILE A 302 12.63 -5.36 4.68
N VAL A 303 13.71 -5.63 3.95
CA VAL A 303 14.87 -4.73 3.88
C VAL A 303 15.07 -4.29 2.45
N THR A 304 15.18 -2.97 2.24
CA THR A 304 15.32 -2.36 0.92
C THR A 304 16.36 -1.25 0.94
N GLY A 305 17.27 -1.25 -0.04
CA GLY A 305 18.15 -0.11 -0.30
C GLY A 305 17.36 1.06 -0.88
N MET A 306 17.26 2.15 -0.11
CA MET A 306 16.60 3.40 -0.49
C MET A 306 17.63 4.48 -0.84
N GLU A 307 17.19 5.58 -1.44
CA GLU A 307 18.08 6.76 -1.64
C GLU A 307 18.65 7.31 -0.32
N GLN A 308 17.84 7.26 0.75
CA GLN A 308 18.21 7.79 2.06
C GLN A 308 19.03 6.80 2.91
N GLY A 309 19.27 5.58 2.42
CA GLY A 309 19.97 4.54 3.16
C GLY A 309 19.25 3.19 3.15
N LEU A 310 19.47 2.38 4.14
CA LEU A 310 18.90 1.04 4.25
C LEU A 310 17.65 1.06 5.10
N ARG A 311 16.51 0.78 4.49
CA ARG A 311 15.20 0.71 5.19
C ARG A 311 14.89 -0.71 5.60
N VAL A 312 14.62 -0.90 6.88
CA VAL A 312 13.97 -2.10 7.41
C VAL A 312 12.54 -1.75 7.80
N ALA A 313 11.56 -2.46 7.24
CA ALA A 313 10.15 -2.20 7.43
C ALA A 313 9.42 -3.49 7.84
N GLY A 314 8.44 -3.34 8.73
CA GLY A 314 7.66 -4.48 9.21
C GLY A 314 6.69 -4.04 10.28
N GLN A 315 6.34 -4.99 11.15
CA GLN A 315 5.45 -4.76 12.28
C GLN A 315 4.04 -4.34 11.86
N VAL A 316 3.05 -4.86 12.54
CA VAL A 316 1.65 -4.52 12.37
C VAL A 316 1.04 -4.23 13.73
N GLU A 317 0.45 -3.06 13.88
CA GLU A 317 -0.28 -2.67 15.08
C GLU A 317 -1.67 -2.17 14.70
N ILE A 318 -2.71 -2.80 15.23
CA ILE A 318 -4.09 -2.32 15.13
C ILE A 318 -4.39 -1.45 16.35
N ALA A 319 -4.63 -0.17 16.12
CA ALA A 319 -4.88 0.83 17.14
C ALA A 319 -5.71 1.98 16.59
N ASP A 320 -6.19 2.86 17.48
CA ASP A 320 -6.88 4.09 17.03
C ASP A 320 -5.96 4.92 16.12
N ILE A 321 -6.54 5.51 15.07
CA ILE A 321 -5.79 6.24 14.06
C ILE A 321 -4.98 7.41 14.65
N ASP A 322 -5.45 7.99 15.75
CA ASP A 322 -4.84 9.15 16.41
C ASP A 322 -4.04 8.79 17.68
N ASP A 323 -3.98 7.49 18.06
CA ASP A 323 -3.13 7.04 19.17
C ASP A 323 -1.65 7.37 18.94
N VAL A 324 -0.89 7.59 20.01
CA VAL A 324 0.57 7.78 19.92
C VAL A 324 1.28 6.51 19.44
N PRO A 325 2.34 6.63 18.62
CA PRO A 325 3.13 5.47 18.17
C PRO A 325 3.84 4.74 19.32
N ASP A 326 3.98 3.43 19.20
CA ASP A 326 4.87 2.65 20.06
C ASP A 326 6.25 2.48 19.40
N TRP A 327 7.16 3.42 19.68
CA TRP A 327 8.47 3.46 19.04
C TRP A 327 9.37 2.26 19.36
N ARG A 328 9.07 1.45 20.40
CA ARG A 328 9.77 0.18 20.67
C ARG A 328 9.71 -0.78 19.49
N ARG A 329 8.66 -0.68 18.67
CA ARG A 329 8.50 -1.45 17.43
C ARG A 329 9.54 -1.11 16.37
N ALA A 330 9.92 0.16 16.26
CA ALA A 330 10.99 0.59 15.37
C ALA A 330 12.37 0.11 15.87
N GLU A 331 12.56 0.06 17.20
CA GLU A 331 13.76 -0.49 17.81
C GLU A 331 13.94 -1.99 17.53
N ILE A 332 12.85 -2.78 17.55
CA ILE A 332 12.87 -4.19 17.14
C ILE A 332 13.36 -4.33 15.69
N LEU A 333 12.90 -3.45 14.79
CA LEU A 333 13.33 -3.47 13.39
C LEU A 333 14.82 -3.14 13.26
N ARG A 334 15.35 -2.18 14.04
CA ARG A 334 16.77 -1.88 14.11
C ARG A 334 17.59 -3.11 14.54
N GLN A 335 17.13 -3.82 15.57
CA GLN A 335 17.78 -5.06 16.04
C GLN A 335 17.75 -6.18 15.00
N HIS A 336 16.64 -6.30 14.24
CA HIS A 336 16.58 -7.22 13.11
C HIS A 336 17.65 -6.87 12.06
N LEU A 337 17.80 -5.60 11.69
CA LEU A 337 18.72 -5.17 10.65
C LEU A 337 20.15 -5.68 10.89
N VAL A 338 20.68 -5.51 12.11
CA VAL A 338 22.02 -5.98 12.49
C VAL A 338 22.13 -7.52 12.42
N LYS A 339 21.06 -8.24 12.79
CA LYS A 339 21.06 -9.72 12.74
C LYS A 339 20.99 -10.25 11.31
N LEU A 340 20.33 -9.51 10.40
CA LEU A 340 20.12 -9.92 9.00
C LEU A 340 21.34 -9.64 8.13
N TYR A 341 22.12 -8.61 8.50
CA TYR A 341 23.34 -8.16 7.80
C TYR A 341 24.51 -8.04 8.79
N PRO A 342 25.20 -9.16 9.12
CA PRO A 342 26.23 -9.18 10.17
C PRO A 342 27.47 -8.32 9.91
N LYS A 343 27.63 -7.80 8.67
CA LYS A 343 28.68 -6.84 8.34
C LYS A 343 28.36 -5.42 8.80
N LEU A 344 27.11 -5.13 9.20
CA LEU A 344 26.77 -3.87 9.83
C LEU A 344 27.33 -3.82 11.26
N PRO A 345 27.72 -2.63 11.74
CA PRO A 345 28.10 -2.45 13.13
C PRO A 345 27.01 -2.92 14.10
N THR A 346 27.42 -3.62 15.17
CA THR A 346 26.46 -4.10 16.20
C THR A 346 25.85 -2.95 16.99
N ASP A 347 26.60 -1.88 17.15
CA ASP A 347 26.16 -0.61 17.77
C ASP A 347 25.89 0.42 16.67
N LEU A 348 24.64 0.38 16.16
CA LEU A 348 24.17 1.40 15.22
C LEU A 348 23.86 2.67 16.02
N SER A 349 24.67 3.69 15.84
CA SER A 349 24.48 5.01 16.44
C SER A 349 23.07 5.58 16.10
N THR A 350 22.39 6.12 17.10
CA THR A 350 21.00 6.60 16.99
C THR A 350 20.86 7.81 16.06
N ASP A 351 21.90 8.60 15.87
CA ASP A 351 21.93 9.73 14.93
C ASP A 351 21.92 9.28 13.46
N ARG A 352 22.32 8.03 13.19
CA ARG A 352 22.25 7.41 11.85
C ARG A 352 20.90 6.74 11.58
N ILE A 353 20.02 6.62 12.58
CA ILE A 353 18.74 5.90 12.47
C ILE A 353 17.58 6.89 12.48
N LYS A 354 16.83 6.93 11.38
CA LYS A 354 15.55 7.62 11.31
C LYS A 354 14.41 6.61 11.41
N ILE A 355 13.49 6.82 12.35
CA ILE A 355 12.31 5.97 12.56
C ILE A 355 11.05 6.67 12.09
N TRP A 356 10.05 5.88 11.67
CA TRP A 356 8.78 6.39 11.20
C TRP A 356 7.65 5.37 11.44
N MET A 357 6.44 5.88 11.58
CA MET A 357 5.21 5.08 11.63
C MET A 357 4.18 5.62 10.65
N GLY A 358 3.56 4.72 9.88
CA GLY A 358 2.48 5.05 8.97
C GLY A 358 1.21 4.24 9.20
N ARG A 359 0.13 4.76 8.66
CA ARG A 359 -1.23 4.24 8.80
C ARG A 359 -1.68 3.61 7.47
N ARG A 360 -1.52 2.29 7.33
CA ARG A 360 -2.03 1.58 6.15
C ARG A 360 -3.55 1.54 6.19
N PRO A 361 -4.24 1.93 5.11
CA PRO A 361 -5.69 1.82 5.02
C PRO A 361 -6.08 0.36 4.74
N SER A 362 -6.38 -0.43 5.76
CA SER A 362 -6.58 -1.87 5.61
C SER A 362 -8.06 -2.25 5.66
N THR A 363 -8.52 -2.88 4.58
CA THR A 363 -9.81 -3.57 4.50
C THR A 363 -9.66 -5.00 5.04
N PRO A 364 -10.72 -5.61 5.55
CA PRO A 364 -10.61 -6.93 6.18
C PRO A 364 -10.32 -8.07 5.20
N ASP A 365 -10.63 -7.91 3.93
CA ASP A 365 -10.40 -8.90 2.87
C ASP A 365 -9.12 -8.64 2.06
N GLY A 366 -8.41 -7.53 2.35
CA GLY A 366 -7.19 -7.12 1.67
C GLY A 366 -7.41 -6.49 0.29
N LEU A 367 -8.67 -6.34 -0.17
CA LEU A 367 -9.00 -5.69 -1.43
C LEU A 367 -9.28 -4.19 -1.21
N PRO A 368 -8.76 -3.28 -2.03
CA PRO A 368 -9.10 -1.87 -1.94
C PRO A 368 -10.59 -1.61 -2.27
N CYS A 369 -11.07 -0.42 -1.91
CA CYS A 369 -12.33 0.11 -2.38
C CYS A 369 -12.07 0.95 -3.63
N ILE A 370 -12.50 0.46 -4.78
CA ILE A 370 -12.44 1.14 -6.07
C ILE A 370 -13.79 1.01 -6.76
N GLY A 371 -14.46 2.13 -7.05
CA GLY A 371 -15.77 2.13 -7.69
C GLY A 371 -16.57 3.38 -7.41
N LEU A 372 -17.74 3.46 -8.01
CA LEU A 372 -18.67 4.57 -7.80
C LEU A 372 -19.36 4.45 -6.43
N ALA A 373 -19.64 5.58 -5.81
CA ALA A 373 -20.37 5.63 -4.56
C ALA A 373 -21.86 5.34 -4.77
N SER A 374 -22.49 4.70 -3.78
CA SER A 374 -23.91 4.32 -3.85
C SER A 374 -24.85 5.50 -3.77
N GLY A 375 -24.49 6.55 -3.03
CA GLY A 375 -25.31 7.74 -2.86
C GLY A 375 -25.18 8.78 -3.99
N CYS A 376 -24.07 8.75 -4.74
CA CYS A 376 -23.83 9.65 -5.87
C CYS A 376 -22.79 9.04 -6.82
N ALA A 377 -23.19 8.70 -8.03
CA ALA A 377 -22.30 8.11 -9.04
C ALA A 377 -21.20 9.04 -9.55
N ASP A 378 -21.22 10.32 -9.17
CA ASP A 378 -20.15 11.26 -9.49
C ASP A 378 -19.01 11.24 -8.47
N ILE A 379 -19.15 10.44 -7.39
CA ILE A 379 -18.11 10.24 -6.37
C ILE A 379 -17.46 8.87 -6.57
N ILE A 380 -16.14 8.84 -6.61
CA ILE A 380 -15.34 7.64 -6.87
C ILE A 380 -14.54 7.31 -5.61
N HIS A 381 -14.62 6.07 -5.15
CA HIS A 381 -13.78 5.53 -4.08
C HIS A 381 -12.45 5.02 -4.66
N ALA A 382 -11.33 5.39 -4.02
CA ALA A 382 -9.99 4.93 -4.37
C ALA A 382 -9.09 4.88 -3.12
N TYR A 383 -9.34 3.93 -2.22
CA TYR A 383 -8.59 3.78 -0.96
C TYR A 383 -8.67 2.33 -0.44
N GLY A 384 -8.05 2.06 0.69
CA GLY A 384 -8.16 0.73 1.33
C GLY A 384 -7.14 -0.29 0.84
N HIS A 385 -6.06 0.15 0.20
CA HIS A 385 -5.07 -0.71 -0.46
C HIS A 385 -4.15 -1.48 0.50
N GLY A 386 -4.23 -1.26 1.82
CA GLY A 386 -3.41 -1.97 2.81
C GLY A 386 -1.91 -1.97 2.47
N HIS A 387 -1.37 -3.16 2.27
CA HIS A 387 0.06 -3.35 1.95
C HIS A 387 0.42 -3.12 0.48
N VAL A 388 -0.56 -3.14 -0.44
CA VAL A 388 -0.33 -3.08 -1.89
C VAL A 388 -0.57 -1.69 -2.49
N GLY A 389 -0.67 -0.66 -1.65
CA GLY A 389 -1.03 0.69 -2.11
C GLY A 389 -0.04 1.30 -3.10
N LEU A 390 1.25 1.11 -2.93
CA LEU A 390 2.24 1.62 -3.88
C LEU A 390 2.12 0.90 -5.22
N VAL A 391 2.24 -0.41 -5.25
CA VAL A 391 2.20 -1.19 -6.50
C VAL A 391 0.84 -1.09 -7.18
N GLY A 392 -0.27 -1.14 -6.43
CA GLY A 392 -1.63 -1.09 -6.99
C GLY A 392 -2.06 0.30 -7.47
N SER A 393 -1.36 1.37 -7.06
CA SER A 393 -1.74 2.74 -7.39
C SER A 393 -1.74 3.03 -8.89
N ALA A 394 -0.80 2.44 -9.63
CA ALA A 394 -0.68 2.64 -11.07
C ALA A 394 -1.97 2.27 -11.82
N ARG A 395 -2.49 1.06 -11.58
CA ARG A 395 -3.74 0.63 -12.19
C ARG A 395 -4.96 1.30 -11.56
N THR A 396 -4.94 1.54 -10.25
CA THR A 396 -6.01 2.30 -9.57
C THR A 396 -6.20 3.67 -10.23
N GLY A 397 -5.12 4.37 -10.56
CA GLY A 397 -5.21 5.64 -11.29
C GLY A 397 -5.91 5.51 -12.64
N ARG A 398 -5.59 4.48 -13.43
CA ARG A 398 -6.27 4.20 -14.72
C ARG A 398 -7.76 3.94 -14.51
N LEU A 399 -8.12 3.11 -13.53
CA LEU A 399 -9.52 2.80 -13.21
C LEU A 399 -10.29 4.05 -12.77
N VAL A 400 -9.67 4.92 -11.97
CA VAL A 400 -10.26 6.21 -11.57
C VAL A 400 -10.52 7.09 -12.79
N ALA A 401 -9.57 7.21 -13.71
CA ALA A 401 -9.74 8.00 -14.93
C ALA A 401 -10.86 7.44 -15.83
N GLN A 402 -10.93 6.11 -15.98
CA GLN A 402 -12.01 5.43 -16.72
C GLN A 402 -13.37 5.69 -16.09
N LEU A 403 -13.49 5.57 -14.77
CA LEU A 403 -14.74 5.86 -14.05
C LEU A 403 -15.14 7.34 -14.17
N ALA A 404 -14.17 8.26 -14.10
CA ALA A 404 -14.42 9.69 -14.24
C ALA A 404 -14.93 10.07 -15.64
N GLN A 405 -14.48 9.37 -16.67
CA GLN A 405 -14.98 9.52 -18.06
C GLN A 405 -16.29 8.75 -18.33
N GLY A 406 -16.81 7.97 -17.37
CA GLY A 406 -17.93 7.06 -17.62
C GLY A 406 -17.58 5.90 -18.57
N ALA A 407 -16.29 5.63 -18.77
CA ALA A 407 -15.83 4.52 -19.60
C ALA A 407 -15.88 3.18 -18.85
N GLN A 408 -15.91 2.08 -19.60
CA GLN A 408 -15.86 0.76 -19.00
C GLN A 408 -14.45 0.48 -18.42
N PRO A 409 -14.34 0.10 -17.14
CA PRO A 409 -13.06 -0.25 -16.54
C PRO A 409 -12.38 -1.45 -17.22
N GLU A 410 -11.06 -1.40 -17.36
CA GLU A 410 -10.24 -2.46 -17.99
C GLU A 410 -10.22 -3.78 -17.23
N ILE A 411 -10.64 -3.78 -15.94
CA ILE A 411 -10.83 -4.97 -15.12
C ILE A 411 -12.19 -4.92 -14.43
N SER A 412 -12.71 -6.07 -13.98
CA SER A 412 -13.94 -6.11 -13.19
C SER A 412 -13.75 -5.41 -11.84
N LEU A 413 -14.60 -4.43 -11.53
CA LEU A 413 -14.63 -3.74 -10.25
C LEU A 413 -15.49 -4.42 -9.19
N ALA A 414 -16.23 -5.47 -9.53
CA ALA A 414 -17.12 -6.16 -8.59
C ALA A 414 -16.41 -6.60 -7.28
N PRO A 415 -15.17 -7.17 -7.31
CA PRO A 415 -14.46 -7.50 -6.08
C PRO A 415 -14.01 -6.29 -5.25
N PHE A 416 -13.86 -5.13 -5.89
CA PHE A 416 -13.36 -3.89 -5.29
C PHE A 416 -14.48 -2.93 -4.87
N SER A 417 -15.75 -3.26 -5.15
CA SER A 417 -16.90 -2.41 -4.81
C SER A 417 -16.93 -2.12 -3.31
N PRO A 418 -17.09 -0.84 -2.88
CA PRO A 418 -17.28 -0.48 -1.48
C PRO A 418 -18.54 -1.13 -0.89
N GLN A 419 -19.56 -1.37 -1.71
CA GLN A 419 -20.84 -1.96 -1.30
C GLN A 419 -20.74 -3.42 -0.85
N ARG A 420 -19.60 -4.11 -1.11
CA ARG A 420 -19.39 -5.49 -0.62
C ARG A 420 -19.39 -5.59 0.91
N PHE A 421 -19.31 -4.46 1.62
CA PHE A 421 -19.40 -4.41 3.08
C PHE A 421 -20.83 -4.16 3.61
N THR A 422 -21.75 -3.70 2.78
CA THR A 422 -23.14 -3.41 3.16
C THR A 422 -23.99 -4.66 3.32
N HIS A 423 -23.64 -5.74 2.62
CA HIS A 423 -24.42 -6.97 2.57
C HIS A 423 -23.74 -8.19 3.22
N ALA A 424 -22.64 -7.98 3.96
CA ALA A 424 -21.99 -9.07 4.68
C ALA A 424 -22.59 -9.22 6.08
N PRO A 425 -22.99 -10.45 6.49
CA PRO A 425 -23.53 -10.76 7.80
C PRO A 425 -22.57 -10.49 8.94
#